data_b744ac6c6df0fc69efd7372eea4703c7
#
_entry.id   b744ac6c6df0fc69efd7372eea4703c7
#
_cell.length_a   1.000
_cell.length_b   1.000
_cell.length_c   1.000
_cell.angle_alpha   90.00
_cell.angle_beta   90.00
_cell.angle_gamma   90.00
#
_symmetry.space_group_name_H-M   'P 1'
#
loop_
_entity.id
_entity.type
_entity.pdbx_description
1 polymer ?
#
loop_
_entity_poly.entity_id
_entity_poly.type
_entity_poly.pdbx_seq_one_letter_code
_entity_poly.pdbx_strand_id
1 'polypeptide(L)'
;MASDEGPSAARPSMPGYGISASSEGLLAWSWARERLVGSHDYWLATVWPDGRPHVTPVWGVWGDDGLWWSCSPGSRKARNLERNPAAVATTDDASSPVVVEGTARRITDVGAVGTFAARVNAKYEVSYPEAFFLENACFRLPPSRVFALRSDDFEGSPTRWVFDAKDA
;
A
#
# COMPACT_ATOMS: atom_id res chain seq x y z
N MET A 1 -10.40 20.47 16.32
CA MET A 1 -9.59 20.70 15.12
C MET A 1 -8.54 19.60 15.14
N ALA A 2 -8.72 18.53 14.35
CA ALA A 2 -7.67 17.54 14.18
C ALA A 2 -6.52 18.23 13.42
N SER A 3 -5.31 18.15 13.95
CA SER A 3 -4.12 18.64 13.29
C SER A 3 -3.97 17.90 11.94
N ASP A 4 -3.98 18.65 10.86
CA ASP A 4 -3.71 18.19 9.49
C ASP A 4 -2.19 17.92 9.33
N GLU A 5 -1.59 17.28 10.32
CA GLU A 5 -0.21 16.82 10.27
C GLU A 5 -0.19 15.43 9.64
N GLY A 6 -0.02 15.40 8.33
CA GLY A 6 0.30 14.19 7.60
C GLY A 6 1.56 13.50 8.15
N PRO A 7 1.90 12.29 7.68
CA PRO A 7 3.07 11.54 8.15
C PRO A 7 4.36 12.35 7.95
N SER A 8 5.33 12.15 8.84
CA SER A 8 6.64 12.85 8.78
C SER A 8 7.38 12.51 7.49
N ALA A 9 7.71 13.53 6.71
CA ALA A 9 8.42 13.42 5.44
C ALA A 9 9.92 13.70 5.60
N ALA A 10 10.76 12.90 4.96
CA ALA A 10 12.22 13.07 4.93
C ALA A 10 12.81 12.51 3.64
N ARG A 11 14.06 12.91 3.35
CA ARG A 11 14.85 12.28 2.30
C ARG A 11 15.16 10.82 2.64
N PRO A 12 14.95 9.87 1.71
CA PRO A 12 15.49 8.53 1.87
C PRO A 12 17.02 8.55 1.73
N SER A 13 17.70 7.61 2.38
CA SER A 13 19.13 7.40 2.15
C SER A 13 19.30 6.61 0.84
N MET A 14 19.87 7.27 -0.16
CA MET A 14 20.13 6.69 -1.49
C MET A 14 21.56 7.05 -1.93
N PRO A 15 22.60 6.45 -1.31
CA PRO A 15 23.98 6.78 -1.62
C PRO A 15 24.35 6.43 -3.06
N GLY A 16 25.12 7.29 -3.71
CA GLY A 16 25.57 7.11 -5.10
C GLY A 16 24.58 7.56 -6.18
N TYR A 17 23.38 8.02 -5.82
CA TYR A 17 22.36 8.48 -6.77
C TYR A 17 22.28 10.01 -6.95
N GLY A 18 23.17 10.78 -6.32
CA GLY A 18 23.14 12.24 -6.44
C GLY A 18 21.97 12.93 -5.74
N ILE A 19 21.24 12.21 -4.87
CA ILE A 19 20.06 12.76 -4.20
C ILE A 19 20.45 13.87 -3.26
N SER A 20 19.77 15.02 -3.39
CA SER A 20 19.98 16.18 -2.52
C SER A 20 19.75 15.84 -1.04
N ALA A 21 20.61 16.36 -0.16
CA ALA A 21 20.37 16.29 1.28
C ALA A 21 19.34 17.32 1.77
N SER A 22 18.97 18.30 0.92
CA SER A 22 17.97 19.32 1.23
C SER A 22 16.58 18.71 1.33
N SER A 23 15.75 19.28 2.19
CA SER A 23 14.30 18.98 2.23
C SER A 23 13.50 19.71 1.14
N GLU A 24 14.14 20.59 0.37
CA GLU A 24 13.52 21.25 -0.77
C GLU A 24 13.16 20.24 -1.85
N GLY A 25 11.95 20.32 -2.40
CA GLY A 25 11.46 19.39 -3.43
C GLY A 25 10.90 18.07 -2.88
N LEU A 26 10.80 17.87 -1.55
CA LEU A 26 10.05 16.75 -1.00
C LEU A 26 8.61 16.78 -1.50
N LEU A 27 8.10 15.62 -1.88
CA LEU A 27 6.71 15.45 -2.30
C LEU A 27 5.77 15.62 -1.09
N ALA A 28 4.63 16.28 -1.30
CA ALA A 28 3.58 16.34 -0.30
C ALA A 28 2.92 14.97 -0.12
N TRP A 29 2.46 14.64 1.08
CA TRP A 29 1.72 13.38 1.32
C TRP A 29 0.46 13.28 0.44
N SER A 30 -0.23 14.39 0.21
CA SER A 30 -1.38 14.46 -0.70
C SER A 30 -1.06 13.97 -2.10
N TRP A 31 0.14 14.26 -2.62
CA TRP A 31 0.61 13.78 -3.92
C TRP A 31 0.71 12.24 -3.97
N ALA A 32 1.27 11.62 -2.92
CA ALA A 32 1.37 10.16 -2.83
C ALA A 32 -0.01 9.52 -2.63
N ARG A 33 -0.84 10.09 -1.76
CA ARG A 33 -2.19 9.62 -1.47
C ARG A 33 -3.08 9.64 -2.73
N GLU A 34 -2.99 10.70 -3.54
CA GLU A 34 -3.73 10.79 -4.80
C GLU A 34 -3.39 9.62 -5.74
N ARG A 35 -2.11 9.26 -5.85
CA ARG A 35 -1.66 8.12 -6.66
C ARG A 35 -2.09 6.78 -6.08
N LEU A 36 -2.03 6.63 -4.78
CA LEU A 36 -2.53 5.44 -4.10
C LEU A 36 -4.03 5.25 -4.31
N VAL A 37 -4.82 6.31 -4.25
CA VAL A 37 -6.27 6.25 -4.51
C VAL A 37 -6.56 6.00 -5.99
N GLY A 38 -5.81 6.63 -6.89
CA GLY A 38 -6.01 6.58 -8.34
C GLY A 38 -5.43 5.34 -9.02
N SER A 39 -4.53 4.59 -8.37
CA SER A 39 -3.97 3.37 -8.97
C SER A 39 -5.07 2.35 -9.22
N HIS A 40 -5.14 1.83 -10.45
CA HIS A 40 -6.13 0.81 -10.79
C HIS A 40 -5.83 -0.50 -10.05
N ASP A 41 -4.62 -1.00 -10.20
CA ASP A 41 -4.12 -2.21 -9.54
C ASP A 41 -2.89 -1.89 -8.67
N TYR A 42 -2.46 -2.88 -7.91
CA TYR A 42 -1.24 -2.77 -7.09
C TYR A 42 -0.40 -4.02 -7.25
N TRP A 43 0.91 -3.87 -7.27
CA TRP A 43 1.83 -4.99 -7.14
C TRP A 43 2.07 -5.27 -5.66
N LEU A 44 1.74 -6.48 -5.22
CA LEU A 44 1.91 -6.92 -3.84
C LEU A 44 3.08 -7.89 -3.74
N ALA A 45 4.09 -7.52 -2.95
CA ALA A 45 5.22 -8.35 -2.60
C ALA A 45 5.02 -9.00 -1.22
N THR A 46 5.25 -10.29 -1.15
CA THR A 46 5.25 -11.13 0.07
C THR A 46 6.45 -12.06 0.06
N VAL A 47 6.71 -12.80 1.12
CA VAL A 47 7.89 -13.65 1.26
C VAL A 47 7.51 -15.11 1.44
N TRP A 48 8.08 -16.00 0.64
CA TRP A 48 7.96 -17.44 0.81
C TRP A 48 8.58 -17.90 2.14
N PRO A 49 8.19 -19.08 2.68
CA PRO A 49 8.78 -19.61 3.91
C PRO A 49 10.31 -19.81 3.86
N ASP A 50 10.87 -19.98 2.67
CA ASP A 50 12.31 -20.13 2.42
C ASP A 50 13.03 -18.79 2.14
N GLY A 51 12.33 -17.66 2.31
CA GLY A 51 12.90 -16.31 2.13
C GLY A 51 12.82 -15.76 0.71
N ARG A 52 12.39 -16.54 -0.29
CA ARG A 52 12.25 -16.03 -1.67
C ARG A 52 11.15 -14.96 -1.75
N PRO A 53 11.37 -13.87 -2.49
CA PRO A 53 10.32 -12.90 -2.74
C PRO A 53 9.23 -13.49 -3.66
N HIS A 54 8.01 -13.05 -3.46
CA HIS A 54 6.85 -13.40 -4.27
C HIS A 54 6.07 -12.13 -4.58
N VAL A 55 5.85 -11.84 -5.85
CA VAL A 55 5.15 -10.63 -6.32
C VAL A 55 3.99 -11.03 -7.22
N THR A 56 2.82 -10.43 -6.98
CA THR A 56 1.64 -10.58 -7.84
C THR A 56 0.86 -9.28 -7.91
N PRO A 57 0.15 -9.00 -9.03
CA PRO A 57 -0.83 -7.92 -9.04
C PRO A 57 -2.04 -8.31 -8.18
N VAL A 58 -2.65 -7.31 -7.57
CA VAL A 58 -3.91 -7.45 -6.83
C VAL A 58 -4.85 -6.30 -7.16
N TRP A 59 -6.13 -6.60 -7.22
CA TRP A 59 -7.16 -5.60 -7.07
C TRP A 59 -7.14 -5.09 -5.64
N GLY A 60 -7.20 -3.79 -5.47
CA GLY A 60 -7.16 -3.20 -4.14
C GLY A 60 -7.82 -1.83 -4.09
N VAL A 61 -8.11 -1.43 -2.88
CA VAL A 61 -8.68 -0.11 -2.58
C VAL A 61 -7.84 0.55 -1.50
N TRP A 62 -7.37 1.75 -1.78
CA TRP A 62 -6.73 2.58 -0.75
C TRP A 62 -7.80 3.23 0.11
N GLY A 63 -7.77 2.95 1.41
CA GLY A 63 -8.61 3.55 2.43
C GLY A 63 -7.85 4.53 3.31
N ASP A 64 -8.51 5.09 4.31
CA ASP A 64 -7.88 6.04 5.25
C ASP A 64 -6.82 5.36 6.13
N ASP A 65 -6.91 4.04 6.30
CA ASP A 65 -6.08 3.21 7.16
C ASP A 65 -5.16 2.23 6.39
N GLY A 66 -4.99 2.42 5.08
CA GLY A 66 -4.07 1.64 4.25
C GLY A 66 -4.70 0.98 3.02
N LEU A 67 -3.94 0.07 2.42
CA LEU A 67 -4.38 -0.71 1.25
C LEU A 67 -5.18 -1.94 1.67
N TRP A 68 -6.34 -2.12 1.08
CA TRP A 68 -7.21 -3.28 1.25
C TRP A 68 -7.25 -4.12 -0.02
N TRP A 69 -7.19 -5.44 0.13
CA TRP A 69 -7.39 -6.41 -0.97
C TRP A 69 -7.99 -7.72 -0.45
N SER A 70 -8.47 -8.54 -1.39
CA SER A 70 -8.88 -9.91 -1.10
C SER A 70 -8.21 -10.90 -2.05
N CYS A 71 -8.11 -12.15 -1.62
CA CYS A 71 -7.59 -13.23 -2.44
C CYS A 71 -8.08 -14.58 -1.91
N SER A 72 -7.98 -15.63 -2.74
CA SER A 72 -8.27 -16.99 -2.27
C SER A 72 -7.42 -17.32 -1.03
N PRO A 73 -8.02 -17.91 0.02
CA PRO A 73 -7.29 -18.35 1.21
C PRO A 73 -6.16 -19.34 0.87
N GLY A 74 -6.33 -20.14 -0.17
CA GLY A 74 -5.33 -21.08 -0.65
C GLY A 74 -4.24 -20.47 -1.53
N SER A 75 -4.30 -19.17 -1.84
CA SER A 75 -3.30 -18.52 -2.68
C SER A 75 -1.94 -18.43 -1.99
N ARG A 76 -0.87 -18.34 -2.80
CA ARG A 76 0.50 -18.23 -2.24
C ARG A 76 0.65 -17.00 -1.35
N LYS A 77 0.15 -15.86 -1.76
CA LYS A 77 0.22 -14.62 -0.99
C LYS A 77 -0.50 -14.73 0.36
N ALA A 78 -1.67 -15.36 0.41
CA ALA A 78 -2.38 -15.58 1.68
C ALA A 78 -1.54 -16.44 2.63
N ARG A 79 -1.04 -17.59 2.17
CA ARG A 79 -0.18 -18.49 2.97
C ARG A 79 1.13 -17.84 3.41
N ASN A 80 1.70 -16.98 2.57
CA ASN A 80 2.89 -16.22 2.94
C ASN A 80 2.61 -15.28 4.10
N LEU A 81 1.51 -14.51 4.01
CA LEU A 81 1.12 -13.52 5.02
C LEU A 81 0.70 -14.14 6.37
N GLU A 82 0.18 -15.35 6.36
CA GLU A 82 -0.10 -16.11 7.60
C GLU A 82 1.19 -16.42 8.39
N ARG A 83 2.31 -16.59 7.71
CA ARG A 83 3.60 -16.89 8.33
C ARG A 83 4.47 -15.67 8.58
N ASN A 84 4.49 -14.77 7.62
CA ASN A 84 5.22 -13.52 7.67
C ASN A 84 4.32 -12.39 7.14
N PRO A 85 3.72 -11.59 8.02
CA PRO A 85 2.78 -10.54 7.61
C PRO A 85 3.47 -9.31 7.01
N ALA A 86 4.80 -9.25 6.98
CA ALA A 86 5.51 -8.16 6.31
C ALA A 86 5.19 -8.17 4.82
N ALA A 87 4.79 -7.04 4.29
CA ALA A 87 4.42 -6.87 2.89
C ALA A 87 4.81 -5.51 2.35
N VAL A 88 4.99 -5.47 1.05
CA VAL A 88 5.17 -4.23 0.29
C VAL A 88 4.14 -4.20 -0.82
N ALA A 89 3.47 -3.07 -0.97
CA ALA A 89 2.61 -2.82 -2.11
C ALA A 89 3.09 -1.58 -2.88
N THR A 90 2.97 -1.59 -4.20
CA THR A 90 3.29 -0.43 -5.01
C THR A 90 2.19 -0.18 -6.05
N THR A 91 2.02 1.09 -6.39
CA THR A 91 1.20 1.49 -7.54
C THR A 91 1.74 0.88 -8.84
N ASP A 92 0.92 0.85 -9.88
CA ASP A 92 1.25 0.27 -11.19
C ASP A 92 2.06 1.22 -12.10
N ASP A 93 2.19 2.50 -11.73
CA ASP A 93 3.00 3.48 -12.46
C ASP A 93 4.45 3.49 -11.96
N ALA A 94 5.36 2.90 -12.73
CA ALA A 94 6.78 2.86 -12.41
C ALA A 94 7.51 4.21 -12.65
N SER A 95 6.89 5.18 -13.34
CA SER A 95 7.47 6.50 -13.57
C SER A 95 7.23 7.48 -12.41
N SER A 96 6.18 7.22 -11.65
CA SER A 96 5.82 7.98 -10.44
C SER A 96 5.37 7.02 -9.34
N PRO A 97 6.25 6.08 -8.92
CA PRO A 97 5.86 5.00 -8.03
C PRO A 97 5.58 5.51 -6.61
N VAL A 98 4.60 4.87 -5.98
CA VAL A 98 4.38 4.99 -4.54
C VAL A 98 4.48 3.60 -3.94
N VAL A 99 5.47 3.38 -3.09
CA VAL A 99 5.79 2.10 -2.46
C VAL A 99 5.39 2.15 -1.00
N VAL A 100 4.51 1.25 -0.58
CA VAL A 100 3.97 1.16 0.78
C VAL A 100 4.55 -0.08 1.46
N GLU A 101 5.24 0.11 2.57
CA GLU A 101 5.74 -0.96 3.44
C GLU A 101 4.88 -1.03 4.71
N GLY A 102 4.57 -2.24 5.16
CA GLY A 102 3.79 -2.42 6.37
C GLY A 102 3.66 -3.86 6.81
N THR A 103 2.82 -4.07 7.82
CA THR A 103 2.46 -5.38 8.34
C THR A 103 0.99 -5.66 7.99
N ALA A 104 0.76 -6.59 7.08
CA ALA A 104 -0.57 -6.96 6.64
C ALA A 104 -1.36 -7.60 7.79
N ARG A 105 -2.64 -7.24 7.88
CA ARG A 105 -3.58 -7.77 8.89
C ARG A 105 -4.73 -8.47 8.19
N ARG A 106 -5.06 -9.67 8.61
CA ARG A 106 -6.27 -10.37 8.19
C ARG A 106 -7.48 -9.67 8.77
N ILE A 107 -8.48 -9.40 7.94
CA ILE A 107 -9.74 -8.76 8.35
C ILE A 107 -10.85 -9.81 8.31
N THR A 108 -11.55 -9.96 9.43
CA THR A 108 -12.66 -10.91 9.60
C THR A 108 -13.94 -10.24 10.10
N ASP A 109 -13.90 -8.94 10.40
CA ASP A 109 -15.08 -8.17 10.76
C ASP A 109 -16.01 -8.02 9.55
N VAL A 110 -17.25 -8.49 9.70
CA VAL A 110 -18.23 -8.55 8.62
C VAL A 110 -18.56 -7.16 8.07
N GLY A 111 -18.72 -6.17 8.94
CA GLY A 111 -19.04 -4.80 8.53
C GLY A 111 -17.90 -4.16 7.75
N ALA A 112 -16.65 -4.39 8.19
CA ALA A 112 -15.46 -3.89 7.49
C ALA A 112 -15.30 -4.57 6.12
N VAL A 113 -15.54 -5.88 6.03
CA VAL A 113 -15.50 -6.62 4.75
C VAL A 113 -16.61 -6.13 3.82
N GLY A 114 -17.83 -5.88 4.31
CA GLY A 114 -18.93 -5.33 3.52
C GLY A 114 -18.60 -3.94 2.97
N THR A 115 -18.01 -3.07 3.77
CA THR A 115 -17.55 -1.74 3.32
C THR A 115 -16.47 -1.86 2.23
N PHE A 116 -15.52 -2.76 2.40
CA PHE A 116 -14.49 -3.06 1.39
C PHE A 116 -15.10 -3.60 0.11
N ALA A 117 -16.04 -4.56 0.19
CA ALA A 117 -16.75 -5.13 -0.95
C ALA A 117 -17.44 -4.06 -1.80
N ALA A 118 -18.15 -3.13 -1.15
CA ALA A 118 -18.82 -2.02 -1.83
C ALA A 118 -17.81 -1.12 -2.59
N ARG A 119 -16.66 -0.83 -1.97
CA ARG A 119 -15.58 -0.02 -2.59
C ARG A 119 -14.94 -0.73 -3.78
N VAL A 120 -14.68 -2.05 -3.68
CA VAL A 120 -14.15 -2.85 -4.80
C VAL A 120 -15.15 -2.88 -5.96
N ASN A 121 -16.41 -3.17 -5.68
CA ASN A 121 -17.46 -3.21 -6.70
C ASN A 121 -17.57 -1.86 -7.43
N ALA A 122 -17.51 -0.76 -6.72
CA ALA A 122 -17.56 0.57 -7.31
C ALA A 122 -16.31 0.89 -8.15
N LYS A 123 -15.11 0.58 -7.65
CA LYS A 123 -13.84 0.89 -8.33
C LYS A 123 -13.66 0.08 -9.61
N TYR A 124 -14.00 -1.21 -9.58
CA TYR A 124 -13.77 -2.14 -10.70
C TYR A 124 -15.02 -2.38 -11.55
N GLU A 125 -16.11 -1.63 -11.28
CA GLU A 125 -17.38 -1.72 -12.03
C GLU A 125 -17.93 -3.18 -12.11
N VAL A 126 -17.85 -3.89 -10.98
CA VAL A 126 -18.31 -5.27 -10.82
C VAL A 126 -19.42 -5.37 -9.78
N SER A 127 -20.05 -6.54 -9.65
CA SER A 127 -21.19 -6.76 -8.74
C SER A 127 -21.05 -8.10 -8.00
N TYR A 128 -19.91 -8.29 -7.33
CA TYR A 128 -19.72 -9.47 -6.49
C TYR A 128 -20.54 -9.34 -5.20
N PRO A 129 -21.25 -10.42 -4.77
CA PRO A 129 -21.97 -10.41 -3.50
C PRO A 129 -20.99 -10.33 -2.33
N GLU A 130 -21.43 -9.75 -1.19
CA GLU A 130 -20.61 -9.67 0.04
C GLU A 130 -20.11 -11.05 0.48
N ALA A 131 -20.92 -12.11 0.32
CA ALA A 131 -20.54 -13.48 0.64
C ALA A 131 -19.24 -13.91 -0.08
N PHE A 132 -19.02 -13.46 -1.32
CA PHE A 132 -17.78 -13.74 -2.05
C PHE A 132 -16.55 -13.23 -1.29
N PHE A 133 -16.64 -12.02 -0.73
CA PHE A 133 -15.52 -11.44 0.02
C PHE A 133 -15.36 -12.09 1.40
N LEU A 134 -16.46 -12.52 2.03
CA LEU A 134 -16.41 -13.23 3.32
C LEU A 134 -15.82 -14.64 3.19
N GLU A 135 -16.00 -15.31 2.06
CA GLU A 135 -15.38 -16.59 1.75
C GLU A 135 -13.90 -16.48 1.37
N ASN A 136 -13.46 -15.29 0.99
CA ASN A 136 -12.07 -14.98 0.64
C ASN A 136 -11.26 -14.51 1.86
N ALA A 137 -9.95 -14.44 1.64
CA ALA A 137 -9.02 -13.84 2.57
C ALA A 137 -8.93 -12.34 2.31
N CYS A 138 -9.56 -11.52 3.15
CA CYS A 138 -9.43 -10.07 3.12
C CYS A 138 -8.27 -9.62 4.00
N PHE A 139 -7.45 -8.72 3.48
CA PHE A 139 -6.30 -8.16 4.17
C PHE A 139 -6.31 -6.64 4.10
N ARG A 140 -5.67 -6.03 5.08
CA ARG A 140 -5.33 -4.61 5.10
C ARG A 140 -3.83 -4.45 5.36
N LEU A 141 -3.18 -3.55 4.63
CA LEU A 141 -1.80 -3.14 4.83
C LEU A 141 -1.77 -1.70 5.34
N PRO A 142 -1.77 -1.48 6.66
CA PRO A 142 -1.50 -0.16 7.20
C PRO A 142 -0.06 0.24 6.84
N PRO A 143 0.18 1.48 6.39
CA PRO A 143 1.52 1.92 6.08
C PRO A 143 2.33 2.11 7.37
N SER A 144 3.54 1.56 7.43
CA SER A 144 4.57 1.93 8.40
C SER A 144 5.57 2.91 7.78
N ARG A 145 5.83 2.73 6.49
CA ARG A 145 6.64 3.62 5.67
C ARG A 145 6.04 3.70 4.27
N VAL A 146 6.19 4.86 3.67
CA VAL A 146 5.89 5.05 2.25
C VAL A 146 7.08 5.73 1.60
N PHE A 147 7.46 5.26 0.43
CA PHE A 147 8.47 5.85 -0.42
C PHE A 147 7.85 6.25 -1.75
N ALA A 148 8.26 7.38 -2.30
CA ALA A 148 7.87 7.79 -3.64
C ALA A 148 8.97 8.65 -4.28
N LEU A 149 8.93 8.68 -5.60
CA LEU A 149 9.73 9.58 -6.42
C LEU A 149 9.01 9.91 -7.73
N ARG A 150 9.55 10.88 -8.46
CA ARG A 150 9.18 11.20 -9.84
C ARG A 150 10.39 10.98 -10.73
N SER A 151 10.22 10.24 -11.84
CA SER A 151 11.32 9.99 -12.77
C SER A 151 11.81 11.25 -13.48
N ASP A 152 10.95 12.25 -13.65
CA ASP A 152 11.28 13.56 -14.27
C ASP A 152 12.03 14.50 -13.31
N ASP A 153 12.07 14.16 -12.01
CA ASP A 153 12.83 14.87 -10.98
C ASP A 153 13.47 13.85 -10.01
N PHE A 154 14.31 12.99 -10.55
CA PHE A 154 14.88 11.85 -9.83
C PHE A 154 15.78 12.27 -8.65
N GLU A 155 16.47 13.39 -8.74
CA GLU A 155 17.37 13.87 -7.67
C GLU A 155 16.63 14.70 -6.61
N GLY A 156 15.60 15.45 -7.01
CA GLY A 156 14.89 16.40 -6.14
C GLY A 156 13.63 15.83 -5.48
N SER A 157 12.98 14.83 -6.07
CA SER A 157 11.68 14.36 -5.59
C SER A 157 11.70 13.20 -4.59
N PRO A 158 12.72 12.33 -4.47
CA PRO A 158 12.63 11.17 -3.59
C PRO A 158 12.23 11.55 -2.17
N THR A 159 11.14 10.96 -1.71
CA THR A 159 10.54 11.27 -0.40
C THR A 159 10.18 9.98 0.32
N ARG A 160 10.45 9.94 1.61
CA ARG A 160 10.01 8.88 2.51
C ARG A 160 9.14 9.48 3.61
N TRP A 161 7.98 8.87 3.83
CA TRP A 161 7.11 9.16 4.96
C TRP A 161 7.20 8.03 5.97
N VAL A 162 7.14 8.38 7.25
CA VAL A 162 7.07 7.44 8.37
C VAL A 162 5.76 7.68 9.11
N PHE A 163 5.06 6.59 9.38
CA PHE A 163 3.79 6.59 10.12
C PHE A 163 4.05 6.12 11.55
N ASP A 164 3.50 6.79 12.52
CA ASP A 164 3.58 6.36 13.91
C ASP A 164 2.74 5.12 14.15
N ALA A 165 3.19 4.27 15.09
CA ALA A 165 2.50 3.02 15.42
C ALA A 165 1.06 3.21 15.95
N LYS A 166 0.63 4.44 16.20
CA LYS A 166 -0.72 4.80 16.63
C LYS A 166 -1.69 4.96 15.45
N ASP A 167 -1.17 5.14 14.22
CA ASP A 167 -1.95 5.39 13.00
C ASP A 167 -2.07 4.12 12.14
N ALA A 168 -1.62 2.96 12.65
CA ALA A 168 -1.54 1.68 11.94
C ALA A 168 -2.58 0.64 12.40
#